data_006c31bc55a1d3634dc5a98fe4fb51ae
#
_entry.id   006c31bc55a1d3634dc5a98fe4fb51ae
#
_cell.length_a   1.000
_cell.length_b   1.000
_cell.length_c   1.000
_cell.angle_alpha   90.00
_cell.angle_beta   90.00
_cell.angle_gamma   90.00
#
_symmetry.space_group_name_H-M   'P 1'
#
loop_
_entity.id
_entity.type
_entity.pdbx_description
1 polymer ?
#
loop_
_entity_poly.entity_id
_entity_poly.type
_entity_poly.pdbx_seq_one_letter_code
_entity_poly.pdbx_strand_id
1 'polypeptide(L)'
;MNWRVILVLLFLAWGDEARAQTSFFEDKTIRLVLGFSPGGISDLWARALGRVMTPHIPGRPNIILQNMPGAGSLTAANYIYSVAKPDGLTIGFVTPGLYFNQLTEMKEVKFDWAKFSWIGSPERTVRIIYDRADMPYKTIDEIRNAPEPPRCGATALGTVGHYFPRLIEEVGGVKFSIVTGYPGAAEIDLAMQKGEVQCRAGSLEGYFGSEPTRGWSKSGFTRVLVHGSPKRDPRLPEVPTVNEILDRRNAPEVTRRLAVVLMAPDSIGRPLIAPPGMPADRLTMLREALLKGLADTEFKTEAQKRGWDVEPVTGQELEAIAKKVVVQPADVVDRMKRVLAQ
;
A
#
# COMPACT_ATOMS: atom_id res chain seq x y z
N MET A 1 -37.28 23.26 -63.46
CA MET A 1 -36.95 23.27 -62.04
C MET A 1 -35.87 22.21 -61.88
N ASN A 2 -34.60 22.66 -61.69
CA ASN A 2 -33.41 21.85 -61.88
C ASN A 2 -33.20 20.81 -60.72
N TRP A 3 -33.25 19.56 -61.08
CA TRP A 3 -33.03 18.39 -60.18
C TRP A 3 -31.71 18.43 -59.40
N ARG A 4 -30.76 19.22 -59.89
CA ARG A 4 -29.45 19.42 -59.21
C ARG A 4 -29.49 20.25 -57.94
N VAL A 5 -30.56 21.04 -57.71
CA VAL A 5 -30.71 21.88 -56.50
C VAL A 5 -31.30 21.09 -55.32
N ILE A 6 -32.05 20.01 -55.57
CA ILE A 6 -32.67 19.16 -54.57
C ILE A 6 -31.65 18.23 -53.92
N LEU A 7 -30.61 17.80 -54.63
CA LEU A 7 -29.54 16.93 -54.09
C LEU A 7 -28.58 17.66 -53.14
N VAL A 8 -28.42 18.98 -53.22
CA VAL A 8 -27.54 19.77 -52.34
C VAL A 8 -28.22 20.07 -51.01
N LEU A 9 -29.55 20.15 -50.99
CA LEU A 9 -30.29 20.41 -49.73
C LEU A 9 -30.49 19.15 -48.87
N LEU A 10 -30.33 17.95 -49.40
CA LEU A 10 -30.41 16.70 -48.63
C LEU A 10 -29.10 16.33 -47.92
N PHE A 11 -27.95 16.92 -48.30
CA PHE A 11 -26.66 16.69 -47.65
C PHE A 11 -26.37 17.64 -46.46
N LEU A 12 -27.19 18.68 -46.27
CA LEU A 12 -27.04 19.63 -45.15
C LEU A 12 -27.89 19.28 -43.90
N ALA A 13 -28.65 18.17 -43.93
CA ALA A 13 -29.49 17.75 -42.81
C ALA A 13 -28.90 16.65 -41.92
N TRP A 14 -27.70 16.14 -42.26
CA TRP A 14 -26.92 15.26 -41.39
C TRP A 14 -25.74 16.03 -40.77
N GLY A 15 -26.04 17.17 -40.20
CA GLY A 15 -25.21 17.74 -39.18
C GLY A 15 -25.31 16.81 -37.98
N ASP A 16 -24.31 15.91 -37.83
CA ASP A 16 -24.08 15.20 -36.57
C ASP A 16 -24.16 16.22 -35.46
N GLU A 17 -25.26 16.23 -34.70
CA GLU A 17 -25.20 16.62 -33.30
C GLU A 17 -24.26 15.63 -32.62
N ALA A 18 -22.95 15.83 -32.79
CA ALA A 18 -21.99 15.36 -31.82
C ALA A 18 -22.34 16.05 -30.50
N ARG A 19 -23.42 15.58 -29.85
CA ARG A 19 -23.67 15.88 -28.45
C ARG A 19 -22.39 15.43 -27.75
N ALA A 20 -21.59 16.40 -27.35
CA ALA A 20 -20.49 16.16 -26.42
C ALA A 20 -21.12 15.39 -25.28
N GLN A 21 -20.91 14.08 -25.25
CA GLN A 21 -21.46 13.22 -24.20
C GLN A 21 -20.84 13.73 -22.92
N THR A 22 -21.65 14.45 -22.12
CA THR A 22 -21.21 15.02 -20.85
C THR A 22 -20.53 13.90 -20.06
N SER A 23 -19.30 14.12 -19.63
CA SER A 23 -18.58 13.13 -18.87
C SER A 23 -19.35 12.80 -17.59
N PHE A 24 -19.44 11.51 -17.26
CA PHE A 24 -20.10 11.09 -16.01
C PHE A 24 -19.61 11.86 -14.79
N PHE A 25 -18.33 12.24 -14.76
CA PHE A 25 -17.70 12.92 -13.63
C PHE A 25 -17.86 14.45 -13.64
N GLU A 26 -18.47 15.03 -14.68
CA GLU A 26 -18.69 16.47 -14.75
C GLU A 26 -19.60 16.95 -13.61
N ASP A 27 -19.20 18.02 -12.92
CA ASP A 27 -19.85 18.58 -11.73
C ASP A 27 -20.03 17.58 -10.57
N LYS A 28 -19.27 16.50 -10.54
CA LYS A 28 -19.30 15.53 -9.46
C LYS A 28 -18.15 15.73 -8.47
N THR A 29 -18.34 15.16 -7.29
CA THR A 29 -17.30 15.04 -6.27
C THR A 29 -17.01 13.57 -6.04
N ILE A 30 -15.74 13.19 -6.19
CA ILE A 30 -15.24 11.88 -5.80
C ILE A 30 -14.77 11.97 -4.35
N ARG A 31 -15.25 11.06 -3.51
CA ARG A 31 -14.81 10.90 -2.14
C ARG A 31 -13.71 9.84 -2.08
N LEU A 32 -12.50 10.26 -1.71
CA LEU A 32 -11.38 9.37 -1.44
C LEU A 32 -11.35 9.05 0.06
N VAL A 33 -11.79 7.85 0.42
CA VAL A 33 -11.84 7.36 1.81
C VAL A 33 -10.48 6.76 2.18
N LEU A 34 -9.85 7.31 3.22
CA LEU A 34 -8.54 6.89 3.71
C LEU A 34 -8.67 6.06 4.98
N GLY A 35 -8.17 4.84 4.97
CA GLY A 35 -8.09 3.97 6.15
C GLY A 35 -7.01 4.39 7.17
N PHE A 36 -6.54 5.65 7.12
CA PHE A 36 -5.43 6.17 7.90
C PHE A 36 -5.77 7.48 8.59
N SER A 37 -5.11 7.78 9.70
CA SER A 37 -5.20 9.07 10.38
C SER A 37 -4.56 10.19 9.54
N PRO A 38 -5.01 11.45 9.72
CA PRO A 38 -4.41 12.60 9.06
C PRO A 38 -2.93 12.79 9.43
N GLY A 39 -2.14 13.36 8.49
CA GLY A 39 -0.76 13.80 8.71
C GLY A 39 0.32 12.75 8.53
N GLY A 40 -0.02 11.46 8.42
CA GLY A 40 0.94 10.40 8.12
C GLY A 40 1.31 10.32 6.63
N ILE A 41 2.32 9.51 6.29
CA ILE A 41 2.79 9.34 4.89
C ILE A 41 1.65 8.92 3.94
N SER A 42 0.73 8.05 4.39
CA SER A 42 -0.40 7.62 3.57
C SER A 42 -1.41 8.76 3.31
N ASP A 43 -1.61 9.66 4.26
CA ASP A 43 -2.45 10.84 4.08
C ASP A 43 -1.80 11.83 3.09
N LEU A 44 -0.49 12.01 3.17
CA LEU A 44 0.26 12.87 2.24
C LEU A 44 0.18 12.33 0.80
N TRP A 45 0.36 11.02 0.61
CA TRP A 45 0.19 10.36 -0.68
C TRP A 45 -1.22 10.53 -1.22
N ALA A 46 -2.25 10.27 -0.41
CA ALA A 46 -3.65 10.38 -0.85
C ALA A 46 -4.00 11.80 -1.29
N ARG A 47 -3.52 12.83 -0.57
CA ARG A 47 -3.69 14.24 -0.97
C ARG A 47 -3.01 14.54 -2.31
N ALA A 48 -1.80 14.06 -2.51
CA ALA A 48 -1.08 14.22 -3.76
C ALA A 48 -1.81 13.52 -4.92
N LEU A 49 -2.25 12.27 -4.72
CA LEU A 49 -2.99 11.50 -5.72
C LEU A 49 -4.32 12.17 -6.10
N GLY A 50 -5.10 12.66 -5.13
CA GLY A 50 -6.33 13.40 -5.40
C GLY A 50 -6.08 14.61 -6.30
N ARG A 51 -5.03 15.37 -6.03
CA ARG A 51 -4.65 16.54 -6.81
C ARG A 51 -4.21 16.18 -8.24
N VAL A 52 -3.32 15.19 -8.40
CA VAL A 52 -2.75 14.87 -9.71
C VAL A 52 -3.69 14.04 -10.60
N MET A 53 -4.66 13.33 -10.03
CA MET A 53 -5.66 12.59 -10.80
C MET A 53 -6.74 13.51 -11.40
N THR A 54 -7.18 14.54 -10.66
CA THR A 54 -8.28 15.44 -11.06
C THR A 54 -8.16 15.96 -12.50
N PRO A 55 -7.02 16.51 -12.96
CA PRO A 55 -6.90 17.04 -14.32
C PRO A 55 -7.08 15.99 -15.43
N HIS A 56 -6.84 14.71 -15.11
CA HIS A 56 -6.88 13.60 -16.05
C HIS A 56 -8.19 12.80 -16.02
N ILE A 57 -9.11 13.12 -15.10
CA ILE A 57 -10.45 12.53 -15.12
C ILE A 57 -11.34 13.38 -16.02
N PRO A 58 -12.01 12.81 -17.05
CA PRO A 58 -12.97 13.55 -17.86
C PRO A 58 -14.04 14.21 -16.99
N GLY A 59 -14.33 15.50 -17.22
CA GLY A 59 -15.22 16.29 -16.38
C GLY A 59 -14.55 16.92 -15.15
N ARG A 60 -13.27 16.62 -14.87
CA ARG A 60 -12.45 17.21 -13.80
C ARG A 60 -13.17 17.31 -12.44
N PRO A 61 -13.68 16.20 -11.89
CA PRO A 61 -14.42 16.20 -10.64
C PRO A 61 -13.58 16.73 -9.49
N ASN A 62 -14.23 17.29 -8.47
CA ASN A 62 -13.52 17.56 -7.23
C ASN A 62 -13.22 16.25 -6.48
N ILE A 63 -11.99 16.07 -5.99
CA ILE A 63 -11.63 14.92 -5.14
C ILE A 63 -11.45 15.40 -3.70
N ILE A 64 -12.35 14.96 -2.81
CA ILE A 64 -12.28 15.26 -1.38
C ILE A 64 -11.80 14.04 -0.59
N LEU A 65 -10.94 14.28 0.40
CA LEU A 65 -10.42 13.24 1.26
C LEU A 65 -11.26 13.12 2.53
N GLN A 66 -11.56 11.85 2.90
CA GLN A 66 -12.22 11.52 4.16
C GLN A 66 -11.41 10.47 4.90
N ASN A 67 -10.75 10.85 5.99
CA ASN A 67 -10.07 9.91 6.86
C ASN A 67 -11.08 9.05 7.62
N MET A 68 -10.90 7.74 7.57
CA MET A 68 -11.71 6.71 8.25
C MET A 68 -10.76 5.68 8.86
N PRO A 69 -9.95 6.07 9.86
CA PRO A 69 -9.03 5.15 10.53
C PRO A 69 -9.80 4.11 11.34
N GLY A 70 -9.14 3.01 11.65
CA GLY A 70 -9.67 1.96 12.53
C GLY A 70 -9.25 0.57 12.07
N ALA A 71 -8.85 -0.26 13.04
CA ALA A 71 -8.45 -1.66 12.87
C ALA A 71 -7.51 -1.89 11.66
N GLY A 72 -6.47 -1.04 11.51
CA GLY A 72 -5.51 -1.17 10.40
C GLY A 72 -6.12 -1.00 9.01
N SER A 73 -7.04 -0.05 8.83
CA SER A 73 -7.84 0.22 7.62
C SER A 73 -9.03 -0.74 7.39
N LEU A 74 -9.29 -1.71 8.26
CA LEU A 74 -10.41 -2.65 8.11
C LEU A 74 -11.76 -1.92 8.06
N THR A 75 -11.94 -0.87 8.88
CA THR A 75 -13.16 -0.05 8.89
C THR A 75 -13.42 0.57 7.51
N ALA A 76 -12.41 1.19 6.92
CA ALA A 76 -12.52 1.81 5.59
C ALA A 76 -12.77 0.76 4.50
N ALA A 77 -12.08 -0.38 4.52
CA ALA A 77 -12.26 -1.45 3.54
C ALA A 77 -13.67 -2.04 3.60
N ASN A 78 -14.20 -2.30 4.80
CA ASN A 78 -15.57 -2.78 4.99
C ASN A 78 -16.58 -1.75 4.47
N TYR A 79 -16.36 -0.46 4.74
CA TYR A 79 -17.22 0.62 4.23
C TYR A 79 -17.22 0.66 2.69
N ILE A 80 -16.04 0.64 2.06
CA ILE A 80 -15.92 0.65 0.60
C ILE A 80 -16.60 -0.57 -0.02
N TYR A 81 -16.44 -1.76 0.57
CA TYR A 81 -16.98 -2.99 0.01
C TYR A 81 -18.48 -3.10 0.15
N SER A 82 -19.02 -2.80 1.35
CA SER A 82 -20.37 -3.15 1.74
C SER A 82 -21.37 -1.96 1.72
N VAL A 83 -20.88 -0.71 1.76
CA VAL A 83 -21.73 0.48 1.94
C VAL A 83 -21.62 1.44 0.75
N ALA A 84 -20.40 1.65 0.23
CA ALA A 84 -20.21 2.58 -0.87
C ALA A 84 -20.85 2.06 -2.16
N LYS A 85 -21.49 2.99 -2.93
CA LYS A 85 -22.09 2.63 -4.22
C LYS A 85 -20.99 2.38 -5.26
N PRO A 86 -21.16 1.39 -6.15
CA PRO A 86 -20.18 1.09 -7.21
C PRO A 86 -20.31 2.05 -8.41
N ASP A 87 -20.52 3.34 -8.17
CA ASP A 87 -20.76 4.35 -9.20
C ASP A 87 -19.52 5.15 -9.61
N GLY A 88 -18.37 4.92 -8.95
CA GLY A 88 -17.13 5.63 -9.19
C GLY A 88 -16.97 6.93 -8.39
N LEU A 89 -17.97 7.33 -7.59
CA LEU A 89 -17.90 8.56 -6.77
C LEU A 89 -17.37 8.31 -5.35
N THR A 90 -17.09 7.06 -5.01
CA THR A 90 -16.38 6.70 -3.77
C THR A 90 -15.28 5.70 -4.08
N ILE A 91 -14.05 6.07 -3.75
CA ILE A 91 -12.87 5.23 -3.89
C ILE A 91 -12.15 5.14 -2.54
N GLY A 92 -11.34 4.12 -2.35
CA GLY A 92 -10.65 3.87 -1.09
C GLY A 92 -9.14 3.84 -1.23
N PHE A 93 -8.45 4.23 -0.17
CA PHE A 93 -7.00 4.10 -0.02
C PHE A 93 -6.74 3.39 1.30
N VAL A 94 -6.31 2.12 1.24
CA VAL A 94 -6.28 1.20 2.37
C VAL A 94 -4.93 0.49 2.51
N THR A 95 -4.73 -0.16 3.65
CA THR A 95 -3.55 -1.01 3.89
C THR A 95 -3.53 -2.21 2.91
N PRO A 96 -2.39 -2.52 2.28
CA PRO A 96 -2.29 -3.61 1.31
C PRO A 96 -2.40 -5.01 1.92
N GLY A 97 -2.17 -5.17 3.22
CA GLY A 97 -2.18 -6.45 3.93
C GLY A 97 -3.54 -6.93 4.44
N LEU A 98 -4.65 -6.25 4.09
CA LEU A 98 -5.99 -6.60 4.61
C LEU A 98 -6.46 -8.02 4.23
N TYR A 99 -5.91 -8.63 3.19
CA TYR A 99 -6.21 -10.03 2.86
C TYR A 99 -5.72 -11.02 3.92
N PHE A 100 -4.77 -10.66 4.79
CA PHE A 100 -4.39 -11.48 5.94
C PHE A 100 -5.59 -11.71 6.87
N ASN A 101 -6.37 -10.64 7.11
CA ASN A 101 -7.56 -10.72 7.96
C ASN A 101 -8.61 -11.67 7.35
N GLN A 102 -8.75 -11.67 6.03
CA GLN A 102 -9.62 -12.63 5.32
C GLN A 102 -9.09 -14.06 5.41
N LEU A 103 -7.79 -14.28 5.14
CA LEU A 103 -7.18 -15.60 5.21
C LEU A 103 -7.16 -16.18 6.63
N THR A 104 -7.08 -15.32 7.65
CA THR A 104 -7.18 -15.75 9.06
C THR A 104 -8.63 -15.86 9.54
N GLU A 105 -9.61 -15.67 8.66
CA GLU A 105 -11.05 -15.81 8.95
C GLU A 105 -11.52 -14.90 10.09
N MET A 106 -10.95 -13.65 10.15
CA MET A 106 -11.33 -12.65 11.13
C MET A 106 -12.81 -12.28 10.94
N LYS A 107 -13.63 -12.38 12.00
CA LYS A 107 -15.11 -12.21 11.96
C LYS A 107 -15.54 -10.82 11.50
N GLU A 108 -14.72 -9.82 11.74
CA GLU A 108 -14.96 -8.42 11.40
C GLU A 108 -14.77 -8.13 9.90
N VAL A 109 -14.20 -9.04 9.12
CA VAL A 109 -14.01 -8.89 7.67
C VAL A 109 -15.36 -9.05 6.97
N LYS A 110 -15.76 -8.02 6.22
CA LYS A 110 -17.01 -7.98 5.44
C LYS A 110 -16.73 -7.79 3.94
N PHE A 111 -15.55 -8.14 3.47
CA PHE A 111 -15.15 -8.03 2.08
C PHE A 111 -14.54 -9.33 1.57
N ASP A 112 -14.51 -9.47 0.24
CA ASP A 112 -13.66 -10.38 -0.48
C ASP A 112 -12.57 -9.56 -1.20
N TRP A 113 -11.33 -9.73 -0.76
CA TRP A 113 -10.19 -8.95 -1.26
C TRP A 113 -10.04 -9.03 -2.78
N ALA A 114 -10.32 -10.20 -3.36
CA ALA A 114 -10.23 -10.40 -4.80
C ALA A 114 -11.31 -9.68 -5.61
N LYS A 115 -12.40 -9.26 -4.96
CA LYS A 115 -13.57 -8.67 -5.64
C LYS A 115 -13.60 -7.14 -5.68
N PHE A 116 -12.69 -6.46 -4.99
CA PHE A 116 -12.58 -5.01 -5.15
C PHE A 116 -12.30 -4.63 -6.61
N SER A 117 -12.81 -3.48 -7.04
CA SER A 117 -12.39 -2.86 -8.29
C SER A 117 -11.05 -2.15 -8.06
N TRP A 118 -9.98 -2.69 -8.60
CA TRP A 118 -8.63 -2.20 -8.40
C TRP A 118 -8.31 -1.06 -9.38
N ILE A 119 -7.96 0.12 -8.85
CA ILE A 119 -7.61 1.29 -9.66
C ILE A 119 -6.12 1.28 -9.97
N GLY A 120 -5.27 1.09 -8.99
CA GLY A 120 -3.82 1.03 -9.11
C GLY A 120 -3.12 1.41 -7.82
N SER A 121 -1.79 1.49 -7.88
CA SER A 121 -0.94 1.95 -6.78
C SER A 121 0.13 2.90 -7.32
N PRO A 122 0.53 3.97 -6.58
CA PRO A 122 1.58 4.86 -7.02
C PRO A 122 2.99 4.28 -6.88
N GLU A 123 3.16 3.25 -6.06
CA GLU A 123 4.46 2.68 -5.73
C GLU A 123 4.38 1.19 -5.41
N ARG A 124 5.52 0.53 -5.53
CA ARG A 124 5.82 -0.71 -4.80
C ARG A 124 6.54 -0.30 -3.52
N THR A 125 6.27 -0.97 -2.43
CA THR A 125 6.88 -0.63 -1.13
C THR A 125 7.87 -1.71 -0.75
N VAL A 126 9.02 -1.33 -0.24
CA VAL A 126 9.98 -2.25 0.36
C VAL A 126 9.90 -2.16 1.87
N ARG A 127 9.64 -3.27 2.54
CA ARG A 127 9.62 -3.33 4.00
C ARG A 127 11.03 -3.47 4.56
N ILE A 128 11.23 -2.81 5.68
CA ILE A 128 12.47 -2.90 6.46
C ILE A 128 12.15 -3.09 7.94
N ILE A 129 13.10 -3.68 8.68
CA ILE A 129 13.20 -3.51 10.12
C ILE A 129 14.44 -2.68 10.38
N TYR A 130 14.27 -1.64 11.18
CA TYR A 130 15.38 -0.84 11.70
C TYR A 130 15.30 -0.75 13.22
N ASP A 131 16.45 -0.61 13.85
CA ASP A 131 16.60 -0.50 15.30
C ASP A 131 17.43 0.72 15.69
N ARG A 132 17.49 0.99 16.98
CA ARG A 132 18.42 1.94 17.59
C ARG A 132 19.85 1.40 17.46
N ALA A 133 20.79 2.21 17.02
CA ALA A 133 22.15 1.81 16.79
C ALA A 133 22.96 1.56 18.09
N ASP A 134 22.44 2.02 19.24
CA ASP A 134 23.04 1.79 20.57
C ASP A 134 22.74 0.38 21.15
N MET A 135 21.98 -0.45 20.42
CA MET A 135 21.74 -1.83 20.84
C MET A 135 23.00 -2.69 20.72
N PRO A 136 23.17 -3.72 21.62
CA PRO A 136 24.39 -4.53 21.69
C PRO A 136 24.62 -5.45 20.48
N TYR A 137 23.60 -5.68 19.65
CA TYR A 137 23.68 -6.44 18.40
C TYR A 137 23.67 -5.48 17.20
N LYS A 138 24.35 -5.83 16.11
CA LYS A 138 24.50 -5.00 14.90
C LYS A 138 23.80 -5.58 13.67
N THR A 139 23.49 -6.85 13.69
CA THR A 139 22.91 -7.59 12.57
C THR A 139 21.69 -8.38 13.03
N ILE A 140 20.84 -8.76 12.05
CA ILE A 140 19.70 -9.62 12.34
C ILE A 140 20.11 -10.98 12.93
N ASP A 141 21.26 -11.52 12.53
CA ASP A 141 21.74 -12.80 13.02
C ASP A 141 22.20 -12.73 14.49
N GLU A 142 22.75 -11.59 14.92
CA GLU A 142 23.17 -11.38 16.31
C GLU A 142 21.99 -11.28 17.30
N ILE A 143 20.82 -10.84 16.84
CA ILE A 143 19.60 -10.79 17.66
C ILE A 143 19.23 -12.17 18.22
N ARG A 144 19.57 -13.25 17.51
CA ARG A 144 19.33 -14.63 17.96
C ARG A 144 19.95 -14.92 19.33
N ASN A 145 21.08 -14.30 19.62
CA ASN A 145 21.83 -14.46 20.85
C ASN A 145 21.64 -13.28 21.82
N ALA A 146 20.70 -12.37 21.53
CA ALA A 146 20.41 -11.25 22.43
C ALA A 146 19.85 -11.78 23.77
N PRO A 147 20.28 -11.23 24.91
CA PRO A 147 19.80 -11.64 26.24
C PRO A 147 18.28 -11.48 26.37
N GLU A 148 17.73 -10.44 25.76
CA GLU A 148 16.29 -10.15 25.67
C GLU A 148 15.90 -9.82 24.24
N PRO A 149 14.74 -10.31 23.77
CA PRO A 149 14.21 -9.92 22.46
C PRO A 149 13.99 -8.41 22.35
N PRO A 150 14.46 -7.74 21.28
CA PRO A 150 14.19 -6.32 21.09
C PRO A 150 12.69 -6.03 21.05
N ARG A 151 12.25 -4.96 21.72
CA ARG A 151 10.87 -4.50 21.67
C ARG A 151 10.65 -3.71 20.38
N CYS A 152 9.75 -4.19 19.54
CA CYS A 152 9.37 -3.52 18.29
C CYS A 152 7.97 -2.90 18.41
N GLY A 153 7.84 -1.61 18.11
CA GLY A 153 6.56 -0.91 18.15
C GLY A 153 5.70 -1.23 16.92
N ALA A 154 4.39 -1.43 17.14
CA ALA A 154 3.39 -1.67 16.11
C ALA A 154 2.07 -0.96 16.42
N THR A 155 1.30 -0.60 15.39
CA THR A 155 -0.01 0.05 15.57
C THR A 155 -1.10 -0.96 15.90
N ALA A 156 -1.14 -2.08 15.18
CA ALA A 156 -2.14 -3.14 15.38
C ALA A 156 -1.65 -4.46 14.80
N LEU A 157 -2.36 -5.54 15.11
CA LEU A 157 -2.20 -6.84 14.45
C LEU A 157 -2.44 -6.71 12.94
N GLY A 158 -1.71 -7.45 12.12
CA GLY A 158 -1.81 -7.42 10.65
C GLY A 158 -1.18 -6.19 9.97
N THR A 159 -0.72 -5.20 10.72
CA THR A 159 0.06 -4.07 10.15
C THR A 159 1.52 -4.44 9.94
N VAL A 160 2.25 -3.64 9.17
CA VAL A 160 3.68 -3.90 8.87
C VAL A 160 4.51 -4.06 10.14
N GLY A 161 4.23 -3.25 11.18
CA GLY A 161 4.89 -3.33 12.48
C GLY A 161 4.70 -4.67 13.19
N HIS A 162 3.64 -5.41 12.86
CA HIS A 162 3.36 -6.73 13.40
C HIS A 162 3.83 -7.84 12.49
N TYR A 163 3.31 -7.93 11.24
CA TYR A 163 3.55 -9.12 10.41
C TYR A 163 4.99 -9.24 9.92
N PHE A 164 5.69 -8.11 9.68
CA PHE A 164 7.04 -8.20 9.13
C PHE A 164 8.07 -8.68 10.16
N PRO A 165 8.09 -8.21 11.43
CA PRO A 165 8.90 -8.84 12.47
C PRO A 165 8.56 -10.33 12.66
N ARG A 166 7.27 -10.72 12.63
CA ARG A 166 6.86 -12.14 12.72
C ARG A 166 7.39 -12.97 11.56
N LEU A 167 7.36 -12.43 10.34
CA LEU A 167 8.02 -13.07 9.19
C LEU A 167 9.52 -13.26 9.45
N ILE A 168 10.21 -12.24 9.97
CA ILE A 168 11.64 -12.33 10.24
C ILE A 168 11.95 -13.30 11.38
N GLU A 169 11.10 -13.45 12.37
CA GLU A 169 11.21 -14.52 13.37
C GLU A 169 11.15 -15.90 12.71
N GLU A 170 10.19 -16.10 11.81
CA GLU A 170 9.96 -17.35 11.10
C GLU A 170 11.12 -17.72 10.17
N VAL A 171 11.63 -16.75 9.39
CA VAL A 171 12.70 -17.00 8.41
C VAL A 171 14.10 -16.92 9.02
N GLY A 172 14.30 -16.05 10.02
CA GLY A 172 15.59 -15.75 10.63
C GLY A 172 15.88 -16.56 11.90
N GLY A 173 14.87 -17.17 12.52
CA GLY A 173 15.00 -17.85 13.82
C GLY A 173 15.41 -16.89 14.94
N VAL A 174 15.05 -15.63 14.83
CA VAL A 174 15.21 -14.58 15.85
C VAL A 174 13.91 -14.41 16.62
N LYS A 175 13.91 -13.55 17.65
CA LYS A 175 12.71 -13.19 18.41
C LYS A 175 12.62 -11.69 18.59
N PHE A 176 11.37 -11.18 18.56
CA PHE A 176 11.02 -9.81 18.86
C PHE A 176 9.91 -9.77 19.92
N SER A 177 9.93 -8.80 20.79
CA SER A 177 8.81 -8.46 21.67
C SER A 177 7.99 -7.37 20.99
N ILE A 178 6.87 -7.73 20.35
CA ILE A 178 6.06 -6.78 19.59
C ILE A 178 5.09 -6.05 20.53
N VAL A 179 5.22 -4.73 20.64
CA VAL A 179 4.37 -3.85 21.45
C VAL A 179 3.35 -3.19 20.51
N THR A 180 2.09 -3.62 20.61
CA THR A 180 0.98 -3.08 19.81
C THR A 180 0.23 -1.97 20.53
N GLY A 181 -0.64 -1.24 19.79
CA GLY A 181 -1.53 -0.23 20.39
C GLY A 181 -1.06 1.21 20.19
N TYR A 182 0.05 1.45 19.51
CA TYR A 182 0.43 2.81 19.15
C TYR A 182 -0.56 3.39 18.13
N PRO A 183 -1.01 4.65 18.31
CA PRO A 183 -1.96 5.28 17.38
C PRO A 183 -1.42 5.39 15.94
N GLY A 184 -0.10 5.61 15.79
CA GLY A 184 0.53 5.78 14.49
C GLY A 184 2.05 5.66 14.53
N ALA A 185 2.65 5.98 13.40
CA ALA A 185 4.09 5.93 13.21
C ALA A 185 4.84 6.93 14.08
N ALA A 186 4.30 8.14 14.24
CA ALA A 186 4.93 9.22 14.99
C ALA A 186 5.07 8.86 16.49
N GLU A 187 4.09 8.19 17.07
CA GLU A 187 4.12 7.76 18.46
C GLU A 187 5.13 6.63 18.67
N ILE A 188 5.27 5.72 17.70
CA ILE A 188 6.31 4.69 17.74
C ILE A 188 7.70 5.35 17.64
N ASP A 189 7.86 6.32 16.75
CA ASP A 189 9.12 7.05 16.60
C ASP A 189 9.50 7.79 17.90
N LEU A 190 8.53 8.41 18.57
CA LEU A 190 8.73 9.03 19.88
C LEU A 190 9.12 8.00 20.95
N ALA A 191 8.47 6.83 20.95
CA ALA A 191 8.80 5.73 21.87
C ALA A 191 10.22 5.18 21.62
N MET A 192 10.66 5.12 20.35
CA MET A 192 12.04 4.77 20.00
C MET A 192 13.04 5.81 20.53
N GLN A 193 12.76 7.11 20.38
CA GLN A 193 13.63 8.17 20.93
C GLN A 193 13.79 8.06 22.44
N LYS A 194 12.70 7.74 23.15
CA LYS A 194 12.70 7.56 24.60
C LYS A 194 13.28 6.21 25.06
N GLY A 195 13.54 5.27 24.13
CA GLY A 195 14.02 3.93 24.48
C GLY A 195 12.94 2.98 25.00
N GLU A 196 11.66 3.34 24.90
CA GLU A 196 10.53 2.49 25.30
C GLU A 196 10.45 1.25 24.38
N VAL A 197 10.71 1.43 23.10
CA VAL A 197 10.92 0.37 22.12
C VAL A 197 12.26 0.57 21.38
N GLN A 198 12.89 -0.53 20.95
CA GLN A 198 14.20 -0.51 20.31
C GLN A 198 14.13 -0.58 18.78
N CYS A 199 13.07 -1.16 18.24
CA CYS A 199 12.94 -1.39 16.80
C CYS A 199 11.54 -1.09 16.29
N ARG A 200 11.47 -0.96 14.96
CA ARG A 200 10.24 -0.78 14.21
C ARG A 200 10.37 -1.35 12.81
N ALA A 201 9.28 -1.92 12.29
CA ALA A 201 9.17 -2.17 10.87
C ALA A 201 8.47 -1.00 10.17
N GLY A 202 8.96 -0.66 8.97
CA GLY A 202 8.46 0.44 8.16
C GLY A 202 8.70 0.22 6.68
N SER A 203 8.60 1.28 5.89
CA SER A 203 9.01 1.29 4.48
C SER A 203 10.38 1.92 4.30
N LEU A 204 11.13 1.41 3.34
CA LEU A 204 12.46 1.95 2.97
C LEU A 204 12.35 3.40 2.51
N GLU A 205 11.32 3.72 1.72
CA GLU A 205 10.99 5.06 1.27
C GLU A 205 10.74 6.00 2.47
N GLY A 206 9.88 5.59 3.42
CA GLY A 206 9.61 6.38 4.62
C GLY A 206 10.86 6.61 5.47
N TYR A 207 11.73 5.60 5.58
CA TYR A 207 12.96 5.67 6.35
C TYR A 207 13.95 6.72 5.83
N PHE A 208 14.12 6.78 4.51
CA PHE A 208 15.02 7.77 3.88
C PHE A 208 14.36 9.09 3.50
N GLY A 209 13.03 9.11 3.34
CA GLY A 209 12.29 10.28 2.82
C GLY A 209 11.63 11.15 3.88
N SER A 210 11.31 10.61 5.06
CA SER A 210 10.48 11.31 6.06
C SER A 210 11.24 11.56 7.36
N GLU A 211 10.97 12.70 8.02
CA GLU A 211 11.45 12.92 9.38
C GLU A 211 10.55 12.15 10.39
N PRO A 212 11.11 11.71 11.51
CA PRO A 212 12.50 11.88 11.97
C PRO A 212 13.49 10.86 11.42
N THR A 213 13.03 9.81 10.72
CA THR A 213 13.85 8.66 10.33
C THR A 213 14.97 9.02 9.35
N ARG A 214 14.72 9.98 8.46
CA ARG A 214 15.76 10.53 7.58
C ARG A 214 16.92 11.17 8.36
N GLY A 215 16.60 11.93 9.38
CA GLY A 215 17.60 12.51 10.30
C GLY A 215 18.34 11.42 11.07
N TRP A 216 17.64 10.40 11.54
CA TRP A 216 18.24 9.27 12.26
C TRP A 216 19.18 8.43 11.42
N SER A 217 18.81 8.18 10.16
CA SER A 217 19.68 7.50 9.20
C SER A 217 20.99 8.26 8.98
N LYS A 218 20.92 9.59 8.83
CA LYS A 218 22.09 10.45 8.63
C LYS A 218 22.98 10.57 9.86
N SER A 219 22.39 10.63 11.06
CA SER A 219 23.12 10.75 12.33
C SER A 219 23.66 9.42 12.86
N GLY A 220 23.23 8.29 12.28
CA GLY A 220 23.56 6.96 12.79
C GLY A 220 22.80 6.60 14.09
N PHE A 221 21.70 7.30 14.41
CA PHE A 221 20.85 6.95 15.55
C PHE A 221 20.14 5.62 15.37
N THR A 222 19.79 5.28 14.12
CA THR A 222 19.20 3.99 13.75
C THR A 222 20.00 3.33 12.63
N ARG A 223 19.85 2.00 12.51
CA ARG A 223 20.37 1.20 11.41
C ARG A 223 19.29 0.24 10.91
N VAL A 224 19.33 -0.12 9.63
CA VAL A 224 18.47 -1.13 9.04
C VAL A 224 19.08 -2.51 9.26
N LEU A 225 18.27 -3.47 9.70
CA LEU A 225 18.70 -4.85 10.01
C LEU A 225 18.38 -5.83 8.88
N VAL A 226 17.29 -5.61 8.15
CA VAL A 226 16.81 -6.47 7.07
C VAL A 226 15.85 -5.70 6.18
N HIS A 227 15.76 -6.08 4.92
CA HIS A 227 14.78 -5.53 4.00
C HIS A 227 14.14 -6.59 3.07
N GLY A 228 12.92 -6.30 2.59
CA GLY A 228 12.10 -7.19 1.77
C GLY A 228 12.37 -7.13 0.27
N SER A 229 13.30 -6.31 -0.22
CA SER A 229 13.60 -6.23 -1.66
C SER A 229 14.08 -7.56 -2.22
N PRO A 230 13.83 -7.84 -3.51
CA PRO A 230 14.37 -9.04 -4.17
C PRO A 230 15.89 -9.07 -4.23
N LYS A 231 16.54 -7.90 -4.26
CA LYS A 231 18.01 -7.70 -4.27
C LYS A 231 18.36 -6.62 -3.24
N ARG A 232 19.63 -6.56 -2.83
CA ARG A 232 20.13 -5.52 -1.93
C ARG A 232 19.92 -4.12 -2.53
N ASP A 233 19.42 -3.20 -1.69
CA ASP A 233 19.29 -1.80 -2.06
C ASP A 233 20.69 -1.15 -2.10
N PRO A 234 21.03 -0.37 -3.13
CA PRO A 234 22.34 0.31 -3.21
C PRO A 234 22.66 1.23 -2.02
N ARG A 235 21.63 1.74 -1.33
CA ARG A 235 21.76 2.56 -0.11
C ARG A 235 22.09 1.72 1.14
N LEU A 236 21.89 0.39 1.05
CA LEU A 236 22.03 -0.57 2.15
C LEU A 236 22.84 -1.81 1.71
N PRO A 237 24.07 -1.66 1.20
CA PRO A 237 24.82 -2.76 0.57
C PRO A 237 25.14 -3.90 1.54
N GLU A 238 25.25 -3.60 2.85
CA GLU A 238 25.58 -4.60 3.89
C GLU A 238 24.35 -5.27 4.51
N VAL A 239 23.14 -4.72 4.27
CA VAL A 239 21.91 -5.23 4.89
C VAL A 239 21.36 -6.41 4.08
N PRO A 240 21.10 -7.58 4.71
CA PRO A 240 20.58 -8.74 4.00
C PRO A 240 19.11 -8.54 3.60
N THR A 241 18.73 -9.18 2.47
CA THR A 241 17.33 -9.35 2.08
C THR A 241 16.70 -10.54 2.81
N VAL A 242 15.35 -10.58 2.86
CA VAL A 242 14.61 -11.75 3.34
C VAL A 242 15.00 -13.01 2.55
N ASN A 243 15.17 -12.90 1.22
CA ASN A 243 15.55 -14.02 0.36
C ASN A 243 16.93 -14.56 0.73
N GLU A 244 17.93 -13.70 0.97
CA GLU A 244 19.25 -14.12 1.41
C GLU A 244 19.22 -14.84 2.77
N ILE A 245 18.33 -14.44 3.68
CA ILE A 245 18.16 -15.13 4.96
C ILE A 245 17.54 -16.51 4.73
N LEU A 246 16.48 -16.62 3.89
CA LEU A 246 15.87 -17.89 3.53
C LEU A 246 16.88 -18.87 2.92
N ASP A 247 17.74 -18.36 2.02
CA ASP A 247 18.77 -19.18 1.35
C ASP A 247 19.87 -19.64 2.31
N ARG A 248 20.43 -18.73 3.11
CA ARG A 248 21.45 -19.06 4.12
C ARG A 248 20.99 -20.10 5.13
N ARG A 249 19.67 -20.12 5.43
CA ARG A 249 19.08 -21.06 6.39
C ARG A 249 18.52 -22.33 5.75
N ASN A 250 18.64 -22.51 4.43
CA ASN A 250 18.01 -23.60 3.71
C ASN A 250 16.52 -23.77 4.10
N ALA A 251 15.78 -22.64 4.13
CA ALA A 251 14.43 -22.61 4.62
C ALA A 251 13.51 -23.59 3.86
N PRO A 252 12.64 -24.35 4.56
CA PRO A 252 11.68 -25.26 3.94
C PRO A 252 10.74 -24.53 2.96
N GLU A 253 10.19 -25.27 1.98
CA GLU A 253 9.32 -24.71 0.95
C GLU A 253 8.07 -24.01 1.54
N VAL A 254 7.49 -24.55 2.61
CA VAL A 254 6.34 -23.91 3.29
C VAL A 254 6.72 -22.54 3.87
N THR A 255 7.92 -22.38 4.41
CA THR A 255 8.44 -21.10 4.92
C THR A 255 8.71 -20.13 3.77
N ARG A 256 9.23 -20.60 2.63
CA ARG A 256 9.42 -19.77 1.44
C ARG A 256 8.09 -19.28 0.88
N ARG A 257 7.08 -20.15 0.79
CA ARG A 257 5.72 -19.78 0.36
C ARG A 257 5.07 -18.80 1.32
N LEU A 258 5.21 -19.02 2.63
CA LEU A 258 4.74 -18.09 3.64
C LEU A 258 5.38 -16.71 3.48
N ALA A 259 6.69 -16.64 3.24
CA ALA A 259 7.40 -15.39 2.99
C ALA A 259 6.82 -14.66 1.76
N VAL A 260 6.56 -15.38 0.65
CA VAL A 260 5.91 -14.80 -0.54
C VAL A 260 4.56 -14.19 -0.19
N VAL A 261 3.73 -14.90 0.58
CA VAL A 261 2.40 -14.40 1.00
C VAL A 261 2.54 -13.17 1.90
N LEU A 262 3.39 -13.23 2.92
CA LEU A 262 3.56 -12.13 3.87
C LEU A 262 4.28 -10.91 3.27
N MET A 263 5.05 -11.06 2.18
CA MET A 263 5.69 -9.97 1.46
C MET A 263 4.86 -9.43 0.28
N ALA A 264 3.77 -10.10 -0.11
CA ALA A 264 2.93 -9.62 -1.21
C ALA A 264 2.36 -8.19 -1.02
N PRO A 265 2.13 -7.68 0.21
CA PRO A 265 1.77 -6.28 0.41
C PRO A 265 2.79 -5.29 -0.19
N ASP A 266 4.05 -5.68 -0.32
CA ASP A 266 5.09 -4.85 -0.90
C ASP A 266 4.87 -4.64 -2.40
N SER A 267 4.42 -5.69 -3.10
CA SER A 267 4.04 -5.60 -4.51
C SER A 267 2.72 -4.86 -4.75
N ILE A 268 1.83 -4.84 -3.75
CA ILE A 268 0.56 -4.10 -3.80
C ILE A 268 0.80 -2.61 -3.52
N GLY A 269 1.75 -2.29 -2.65
CA GLY A 269 2.15 -0.92 -2.31
C GLY A 269 1.08 -0.13 -1.57
N ARG A 270 0.56 0.94 -2.18
CA ARG A 270 -0.49 1.83 -1.64
C ARG A 270 -1.73 1.79 -2.52
N PRO A 271 -2.56 0.75 -2.41
CA PRO A 271 -3.63 0.52 -3.36
C PRO A 271 -4.76 1.54 -3.27
N LEU A 272 -5.18 2.03 -4.43
CA LEU A 272 -6.47 2.64 -4.66
C LEU A 272 -7.45 1.57 -5.11
N ILE A 273 -8.56 1.47 -4.39
CA ILE A 273 -9.64 0.51 -4.62
C ILE A 273 -10.99 1.21 -4.78
N ALA A 274 -11.95 0.51 -5.35
CA ALA A 274 -13.34 0.93 -5.40
C ALA A 274 -14.26 -0.25 -5.06
N PRO A 275 -15.55 0.00 -4.81
CA PRO A 275 -16.52 -1.08 -4.56
C PRO A 275 -16.53 -2.12 -5.68
N PRO A 276 -16.85 -3.38 -5.37
CA PRO A 276 -17.01 -4.42 -6.39
C PRO A 276 -18.14 -4.07 -7.37
N GLY A 277 -17.95 -4.43 -8.64
CA GLY A 277 -18.98 -4.20 -9.66
C GLY A 277 -19.05 -2.77 -10.21
N MET A 278 -17.99 -1.97 -10.01
CA MET A 278 -17.91 -0.64 -10.64
C MET A 278 -17.98 -0.75 -12.17
N PRO A 279 -18.75 0.13 -12.89
CA PRO A 279 -18.81 0.14 -14.35
C PRO A 279 -17.41 0.23 -14.97
N ALA A 280 -17.16 -0.59 -16.00
CA ALA A 280 -15.84 -0.75 -16.60
C ALA A 280 -15.28 0.55 -17.21
N ASP A 281 -16.15 1.37 -17.80
CA ASP A 281 -15.79 2.68 -18.35
C ASP A 281 -15.24 3.62 -17.29
N ARG A 282 -15.93 3.72 -16.15
CA ARG A 282 -15.50 4.57 -15.02
C ARG A 282 -14.22 4.05 -14.38
N LEU A 283 -14.10 2.72 -14.21
CA LEU A 283 -12.88 2.12 -13.70
C LEU A 283 -11.69 2.41 -14.61
N THR A 284 -11.89 2.32 -15.93
CA THR A 284 -10.86 2.65 -16.92
C THR A 284 -10.43 4.12 -16.82
N MET A 285 -11.39 5.06 -16.74
CA MET A 285 -11.09 6.49 -16.58
C MET A 285 -10.24 6.76 -15.32
N LEU A 286 -10.58 6.14 -14.19
CA LEU A 286 -9.82 6.31 -12.94
C LEU A 286 -8.42 5.66 -13.00
N ARG A 287 -8.29 4.49 -13.63
CA ARG A 287 -6.99 3.83 -13.89
C ARG A 287 -6.07 4.70 -14.73
N GLU A 288 -6.60 5.21 -15.85
CA GLU A 288 -5.84 6.10 -16.73
C GLU A 288 -5.47 7.41 -16.05
N ALA A 289 -6.40 8.01 -15.29
CA ALA A 289 -6.14 9.26 -14.58
C ALA A 289 -5.03 9.09 -13.54
N LEU A 290 -5.00 7.97 -12.82
CA LEU A 290 -3.92 7.65 -11.90
C LEU A 290 -2.57 7.56 -12.63
N LEU A 291 -2.48 6.77 -13.70
CA LEU A 291 -1.22 6.57 -14.42
C LEU A 291 -0.73 7.87 -15.08
N LYS A 292 -1.63 8.66 -15.68
CA LYS A 292 -1.31 9.96 -16.27
C LYS A 292 -0.82 10.95 -15.19
N GLY A 293 -1.51 11.02 -14.05
CA GLY A 293 -1.11 11.89 -12.93
C GLY A 293 0.25 11.50 -12.33
N LEU A 294 0.55 10.20 -12.24
CA LEU A 294 1.86 9.72 -11.78
C LEU A 294 2.98 9.95 -12.81
N ALA A 295 2.64 10.05 -14.09
CA ALA A 295 3.60 10.35 -15.16
C ALA A 295 3.90 11.85 -15.29
N ASP A 296 3.10 12.72 -14.66
CA ASP A 296 3.26 14.17 -14.70
C ASP A 296 4.64 14.59 -14.19
N THR A 297 5.31 15.47 -14.93
CA THR A 297 6.68 15.90 -14.63
C THR A 297 6.76 16.72 -13.34
N GLU A 298 5.74 17.56 -13.06
CA GLU A 298 5.67 18.35 -11.84
C GLU A 298 5.51 17.42 -10.62
N PHE A 299 4.63 16.43 -10.73
CA PHE A 299 4.46 15.45 -9.67
C PHE A 299 5.72 14.63 -9.42
N LYS A 300 6.40 14.14 -10.48
CA LYS A 300 7.67 13.40 -10.33
C LYS A 300 8.72 14.23 -9.63
N THR A 301 8.81 15.52 -9.97
CA THR A 301 9.74 16.46 -9.31
C THR A 301 9.39 16.66 -7.83
N GLU A 302 8.11 16.78 -7.50
CA GLU A 302 7.64 16.87 -6.12
C GLU A 302 7.93 15.59 -5.34
N ALA A 303 7.62 14.42 -5.93
CA ALA A 303 7.87 13.12 -5.33
C ALA A 303 9.36 12.93 -5.01
N GLN A 304 10.24 13.27 -5.97
CA GLN A 304 11.69 13.20 -5.77
C GLN A 304 12.17 14.12 -4.62
N LYS A 305 11.64 15.36 -4.52
CA LYS A 305 11.96 16.27 -3.41
C LYS A 305 11.50 15.74 -2.06
N ARG A 306 10.43 14.95 -2.04
CA ARG A 306 9.89 14.28 -0.85
C ARG A 306 10.57 12.95 -0.53
N GLY A 307 11.46 12.45 -1.40
CA GLY A 307 12.06 11.13 -1.29
C GLY A 307 11.07 9.99 -1.54
N TRP A 308 10.03 10.24 -2.33
CA TRP A 308 9.06 9.23 -2.72
C TRP A 308 9.51 8.50 -3.98
N ASP A 309 9.51 7.18 -3.92
CA ASP A 309 9.76 6.33 -5.07
C ASP A 309 8.44 6.12 -5.82
N VAL A 310 8.35 6.59 -7.07
CA VAL A 310 7.16 6.45 -7.92
C VAL A 310 7.39 5.28 -8.86
N GLU A 311 6.81 4.13 -8.51
CA GLU A 311 6.83 2.90 -9.30
C GLU A 311 5.39 2.37 -9.45
N PRO A 312 4.61 2.89 -10.42
CA PRO A 312 3.20 2.59 -10.53
C PRO A 312 2.92 1.10 -10.73
N VAL A 313 1.89 0.60 -10.02
CA VAL A 313 1.31 -0.72 -10.26
C VAL A 313 -0.08 -0.52 -10.85
N THR A 314 -0.34 -1.14 -12.00
CA THR A 314 -1.63 -1.02 -12.68
C THR A 314 -2.75 -1.71 -11.91
N GLY A 315 -4.00 -1.27 -12.13
CA GLY A 315 -5.16 -1.91 -11.50
C GLY A 315 -5.30 -3.39 -11.91
N GLN A 316 -4.91 -3.73 -13.15
CA GLN A 316 -4.93 -5.10 -13.65
C GLN A 316 -3.90 -5.98 -12.93
N GLU A 317 -2.68 -5.47 -12.70
CA GLU A 317 -1.66 -6.17 -11.93
C GLU A 317 -2.10 -6.38 -10.48
N LEU A 318 -2.67 -5.35 -9.83
CA LEU A 318 -3.20 -5.47 -8.47
C LEU A 318 -4.33 -6.50 -8.39
N GLU A 319 -5.24 -6.52 -9.36
CA GLU A 319 -6.31 -7.51 -9.43
C GLU A 319 -5.76 -8.94 -9.54
N ALA A 320 -4.73 -9.15 -10.37
CA ALA A 320 -4.07 -10.45 -10.50
C ALA A 320 -3.37 -10.88 -9.19
N ILE A 321 -2.66 -9.95 -8.53
CA ILE A 321 -2.03 -10.19 -7.22
C ILE A 321 -3.11 -10.52 -6.18
N ALA A 322 -4.19 -9.72 -6.10
CA ALA A 322 -5.27 -9.90 -5.13
C ALA A 322 -5.93 -11.28 -5.25
N LYS A 323 -6.22 -11.73 -6.48
CA LYS A 323 -6.76 -13.07 -6.75
C LYS A 323 -5.79 -14.17 -6.32
N LYS A 324 -4.49 -13.98 -6.57
CA LYS A 324 -3.45 -14.97 -6.24
C LYS A 324 -3.23 -15.09 -4.73
N VAL A 325 -3.21 -13.99 -3.99
CA VAL A 325 -2.86 -14.01 -2.56
C VAL A 325 -3.94 -14.61 -1.69
N VAL A 326 -5.20 -14.56 -2.09
CA VAL A 326 -6.31 -15.15 -1.31
C VAL A 326 -6.49 -16.66 -1.56
N VAL A 327 -5.83 -17.21 -2.57
CA VAL A 327 -5.87 -18.64 -2.89
C VAL A 327 -4.56 -19.28 -2.42
N GLN A 328 -4.54 -19.78 -1.19
CA GLN A 328 -3.35 -20.40 -0.58
C GLN A 328 -3.63 -21.86 -0.16
N PRO A 329 -2.63 -22.74 -0.22
CA PRO A 329 -2.69 -24.07 0.38
C PRO A 329 -2.99 -23.99 1.88
N ALA A 330 -3.72 -24.98 2.40
CA ALA A 330 -4.14 -24.99 3.80
C ALA A 330 -2.95 -24.93 4.78
N ASP A 331 -1.86 -25.65 4.49
CA ASP A 331 -0.64 -25.66 5.30
C ASP A 331 0.03 -24.28 5.40
N VAL A 332 0.02 -23.51 4.31
CA VAL A 332 0.52 -22.12 4.29
C VAL A 332 -0.40 -21.20 5.11
N VAL A 333 -1.72 -21.34 4.97
CA VAL A 333 -2.70 -20.57 5.76
C VAL A 333 -2.57 -20.89 7.23
N ASP A 334 -2.49 -22.16 7.60
CA ASP A 334 -2.34 -22.58 9.00
C ASP A 334 -1.01 -22.09 9.58
N ARG A 335 0.08 -22.10 8.81
CA ARG A 335 1.35 -21.55 9.23
C ARG A 335 1.25 -20.03 9.43
N MET A 336 0.61 -19.34 8.49
CA MET A 336 0.36 -17.90 8.60
C MET A 336 -0.47 -17.56 9.85
N LYS A 337 -1.56 -18.31 10.12
CA LYS A 337 -2.38 -18.16 11.34
C LYS A 337 -1.51 -18.28 12.61
N ARG A 338 -0.66 -19.29 12.69
CA ARG A 338 0.27 -19.48 13.83
C ARG A 338 1.27 -18.33 13.98
N VAL A 339 1.85 -17.89 12.87
CA VAL A 339 2.86 -16.80 12.88
C VAL A 339 2.23 -15.46 13.26
N LEU A 340 1.03 -15.18 12.77
CA LEU A 340 0.34 -13.90 13.04
C LEU A 340 -0.42 -13.86 14.37
N ALA A 341 -0.70 -15.02 15.00
CA ALA A 341 -1.37 -15.10 16.30
C ALA A 341 -0.41 -14.90 17.49
N GLN A 342 0.89 -14.93 17.27
CA GLN A 342 1.94 -14.70 18.30
C GLN A 342 2.16 -13.20 18.48
#